data_a30859dd5dfd81854fea48112af93c72
#
_entry.id   a30859dd5dfd81854fea48112af93c72
#
_cell.length_a   1.000
_cell.length_b   1.000
_cell.length_c   1.000
_cell.angle_alpha   90.00
_cell.angle_beta   90.00
_cell.angle_gamma   90.00
#
_symmetry.space_group_name_H-M   'P 1'
#
loop_
_entity.id
_entity.type
_entity.pdbx_description
1 polymer ?
#
loop_
_entity_poly.entity_id
_entity_poly.type
_entity_poly.pdbx_seq_one_letter_code
_entity_poly.pdbx_strand_id
1 'polypeptide(L)'
;VIPEEYRVEYVADRTITTSKIMMGLTIECARCHTHKYDPISHNEFFSLYSFFNNVDEKGQIPYGVTAPIPNMTIRKLDTENELSFVNLPDSLDNITLMVMKESENLRKTYVLNRGRYDSPTTEVKPKTPKVVLPFDETKYSDNRYGLSQWFFDSENPLTSRVAVNRIWQQFFGIGIVSTPDDFGSQGSKPFNPKLLDWLAY
;
A
#
# COMPACT_ATOMS: atom_id res chain seq x y z
N VAL A 1 1.55 -14.95 22.44
CA VAL A 1 1.38 -14.34 21.09
C VAL A 1 -0.09 -14.03 20.91
N ILE A 2 -0.40 -12.79 20.56
CA ILE A 2 -1.76 -12.32 20.34
C ILE A 2 -1.95 -12.16 18.81
N PRO A 3 -2.75 -13.04 18.16
CA PRO A 3 -2.88 -13.03 16.69
C PRO A 3 -3.35 -11.67 16.12
N GLU A 4 -4.25 -10.99 16.83
CA GLU A 4 -4.77 -9.69 16.40
C GLU A 4 -3.71 -8.58 16.40
N GLU A 5 -2.80 -8.60 17.36
CA GLU A 5 -1.66 -7.66 17.41
C GLU A 5 -0.79 -7.81 16.15
N TYR A 6 -0.42 -9.04 15.78
CA TYR A 6 0.35 -9.31 14.57
C TYR A 6 -0.39 -8.91 13.29
N ARG A 7 -1.70 -9.19 13.23
CA ARG A 7 -2.51 -8.81 12.08
C ARG A 7 -2.51 -7.28 11.90
N VAL A 8 -2.70 -6.53 12.97
CA VAL A 8 -2.67 -5.05 12.95
C VAL A 8 -1.31 -4.54 12.48
N GLU A 9 -0.21 -5.17 12.95
CA GLU A 9 1.15 -4.81 12.50
C GLU A 9 1.34 -5.07 11.00
N TYR A 10 0.89 -6.22 10.46
CA TYR A 10 0.99 -6.52 9.04
C TYR A 10 0.21 -5.52 8.17
N VAL A 11 -0.98 -5.13 8.60
CA VAL A 11 -1.78 -4.14 7.88
C VAL A 11 -1.14 -2.76 7.95
N ALA A 12 -0.59 -2.37 9.11
CA ALA A 12 0.15 -1.13 9.26
C ALA A 12 1.40 -1.09 8.39
N ASP A 13 2.18 -2.18 8.36
CA ASP A 13 3.37 -2.32 7.51
C ASP A 13 3.03 -2.16 6.03
N ARG A 14 1.99 -2.84 5.53
CA ARG A 14 1.51 -2.68 4.15
C ARG A 14 1.10 -1.25 3.84
N THR A 15 0.41 -0.58 4.75
CA THR A 15 -0.01 0.81 4.58
C THR A 15 1.19 1.73 4.44
N ILE A 16 2.16 1.60 5.34
CA ILE A 16 3.41 2.39 5.37
C ILE A 16 4.24 2.11 4.11
N THR A 17 4.46 0.84 3.80
CA THR A 17 5.23 0.41 2.62
C THR A 17 4.60 0.91 1.32
N THR A 18 3.28 0.79 1.17
CA THR A 18 2.56 1.28 0.01
C THR A 18 2.69 2.81 -0.12
N SER A 19 2.57 3.55 1.00
CA SER A 19 2.77 5.00 1.01
C SER A 19 4.17 5.38 0.51
N LYS A 20 5.22 4.74 1.02
CA LYS A 20 6.60 4.99 0.58
C LYS A 20 6.81 4.64 -0.89
N ILE A 21 6.31 3.48 -1.33
CA ILE A 21 6.53 3.01 -2.69
C ILE A 21 5.77 3.84 -3.71
N MET A 22 4.51 4.15 -3.46
CA MET A 22 3.61 4.78 -4.43
C MET A 22 3.60 6.31 -4.33
N MET A 23 3.79 6.87 -3.15
CA MET A 23 3.68 8.32 -2.92
C MET A 23 5.00 8.96 -2.49
N GLY A 24 6.00 8.17 -2.08
CA GLY A 24 7.22 8.72 -1.49
C GLY A 24 6.92 9.47 -0.19
N LEU A 25 5.98 9.03 0.62
CA LEU A 25 5.60 9.68 1.86
C LEU A 25 5.88 8.79 3.08
N THR A 26 6.53 9.36 4.08
CA THR A 26 6.81 8.72 5.36
C THR A 26 5.66 9.00 6.32
N ILE A 27 4.67 8.09 6.37
CA ILE A 27 3.44 8.29 7.14
C ILE A 27 3.42 7.59 8.50
N GLU A 28 4.49 6.95 8.92
CA GLU A 28 4.56 6.14 10.13
C GLU A 28 4.16 6.91 11.40
N CYS A 29 4.54 8.19 11.49
CA CYS A 29 4.17 9.03 12.63
C CYS A 29 2.65 9.18 12.76
N ALA A 30 1.94 9.18 11.62
CA ALA A 30 0.49 9.34 11.59
C ALA A 30 -0.27 8.12 12.15
N ARG A 31 0.42 6.99 12.37
CA ARG A 31 -0.13 5.82 13.07
C ARG A 31 -0.48 6.11 14.53
N CYS A 32 0.26 7.00 15.21
CA CYS A 32 0.09 7.26 16.65
C CYS A 32 -0.55 8.62 16.95
N HIS A 33 -0.36 9.60 16.09
CA HIS A 33 -0.86 10.98 16.22
C HIS A 33 -0.85 11.65 14.84
N THR A 34 -1.49 12.80 14.67
CA THR A 34 -1.38 13.59 13.43
C THR A 34 0.09 13.83 13.08
N HIS A 35 0.47 13.62 11.81
CA HIS A 35 1.86 13.77 11.35
C HIS A 35 2.39 15.17 11.70
N LYS A 36 3.64 15.22 12.18
CA LYS A 36 4.20 16.47 12.73
C LYS A 36 4.47 17.52 11.64
N TYR A 37 4.89 17.08 10.47
CA TYR A 37 5.38 17.95 9.41
C TYR A 37 4.47 17.96 8.19
N ASP A 38 4.02 16.81 7.75
CA ASP A 38 3.13 16.68 6.59
C ASP A 38 1.67 16.77 7.02
N PRO A 39 0.78 17.34 6.20
CA PRO A 39 -0.63 17.53 6.53
C PRO A 39 -1.43 16.22 6.38
N ILE A 40 -1.00 15.19 7.10
CA ILE A 40 -1.62 13.86 7.16
C ILE A 40 -2.09 13.63 8.60
N SER A 41 -3.39 13.52 8.79
CA SER A 41 -3.98 13.30 10.09
C SER A 41 -3.91 11.82 10.50
N HIS A 42 -4.04 11.58 11.81
CA HIS A 42 -4.17 10.24 12.39
C HIS A 42 -5.36 9.47 11.76
N ASN A 43 -6.47 10.15 11.49
CA ASN A 43 -7.63 9.55 10.84
C ASN A 43 -7.34 9.15 9.38
N GLU A 44 -6.60 9.95 8.62
CA GLU A 44 -6.24 9.64 7.23
C GLU A 44 -5.30 8.44 7.15
N PHE A 45 -4.39 8.26 8.12
CA PHE A 45 -3.59 7.04 8.20
C PHE A 45 -4.49 5.80 8.31
N PHE A 46 -5.46 5.78 9.24
CA PHE A 46 -6.34 4.63 9.40
C PHE A 46 -7.38 4.50 8.29
N SER A 47 -7.72 5.57 7.60
CA SER A 47 -8.52 5.52 6.37
C SER A 47 -7.76 4.84 5.23
N LEU A 48 -6.47 5.11 5.06
CA LEU A 48 -5.61 4.40 4.11
C LEU A 48 -5.35 2.93 4.54
N TYR A 49 -5.13 2.71 5.83
CA TYR A 49 -5.00 1.38 6.45
C TYR A 49 -6.22 0.50 6.16
N SER A 50 -7.43 1.07 6.08
CA SER A 50 -8.66 0.31 5.90
C SER A 50 -8.73 -0.45 4.56
N PHE A 51 -8.04 0.02 3.51
CA PHE A 51 -7.92 -0.71 2.23
C PHE A 51 -7.22 -2.07 2.39
N PHE A 52 -6.34 -2.21 3.38
CA PHE A 52 -5.59 -3.43 3.64
C PHE A 52 -6.17 -4.26 4.79
N ASN A 53 -7.06 -3.68 5.59
CA ASN A 53 -7.66 -4.34 6.76
C ASN A 53 -8.64 -5.46 6.39
N ASN A 54 -9.11 -5.48 5.14
CA ASN A 54 -10.06 -6.47 4.63
C ASN A 54 -9.41 -7.74 4.08
N VAL A 55 -8.10 -7.87 4.13
CA VAL A 55 -7.44 -9.13 3.73
C VAL A 55 -7.87 -10.24 4.68
N ASP A 56 -8.30 -11.38 4.12
CA ASP A 56 -8.74 -12.55 4.90
C ASP A 56 -7.52 -13.31 5.47
N GLU A 57 -6.83 -12.66 6.39
CA GLU A 57 -5.63 -13.18 7.04
C GLU A 57 -5.78 -13.30 8.54
N LYS A 58 -5.01 -14.22 9.09
CA LYS A 58 -4.79 -14.39 10.53
C LYS A 58 -3.44 -13.81 10.89
N GLY A 59 -3.33 -13.10 12.00
CA GLY A 59 -2.07 -12.48 12.43
C GLY A 59 -0.97 -13.49 12.79
N GLN A 60 -1.34 -14.75 13.07
CA GLN A 60 -0.37 -15.81 13.36
C GLN A 60 -0.39 -16.86 12.24
N ILE A 61 0.79 -17.14 11.68
CA ILE A 61 0.99 -18.19 10.70
C ILE A 61 1.43 -19.45 11.45
N PRO A 62 0.71 -20.59 11.33
CA PRO A 62 1.12 -21.84 11.96
C PRO A 62 2.48 -22.30 11.43
N TYR A 63 3.29 -22.86 12.32
CA TYR A 63 4.59 -23.43 11.95
C TYR A 63 4.42 -24.57 10.91
N GLY A 64 5.28 -24.59 9.90
CA GLY A 64 5.27 -25.63 8.85
C GLY A 64 4.31 -25.40 7.70
N VAL A 65 3.58 -24.28 7.66
CA VAL A 65 2.72 -23.93 6.52
C VAL A 65 3.57 -23.32 5.42
N THR A 66 3.54 -23.93 4.22
CA THR A 66 4.32 -23.47 3.07
C THR A 66 3.68 -22.27 2.36
N ALA A 67 2.35 -22.18 2.39
CA ALA A 67 1.60 -21.07 1.80
C ALA A 67 0.48 -20.66 2.77
N PRO A 68 0.73 -19.62 3.62
CA PRO A 68 -0.30 -19.10 4.53
C PRO A 68 -1.54 -18.60 3.77
N ILE A 69 -2.67 -18.65 4.44
CA ILE A 69 -3.91 -18.07 3.93
C ILE A 69 -3.89 -16.54 4.09
N PRO A 70 -4.54 -15.78 3.18
CA PRO A 70 -5.21 -16.27 1.97
C PRO A 70 -4.21 -16.66 0.88
N ASN A 71 -4.52 -17.74 0.17
CA ASN A 71 -3.68 -18.23 -0.92
C ASN A 71 -4.50 -18.53 -2.18
N MET A 72 -3.80 -18.67 -3.29
CA MET A 72 -4.34 -19.05 -4.58
C MET A 72 -3.44 -20.12 -5.19
N THR A 73 -4.06 -21.18 -5.71
CA THR A 73 -3.34 -22.22 -6.46
C THR A 73 -3.47 -21.93 -7.94
N ILE A 74 -2.33 -21.76 -8.62
CA ILE A 74 -2.22 -21.61 -10.07
C ILE A 74 -1.89 -23.00 -10.63
N ARG A 75 -2.72 -23.53 -11.51
CA ARG A 75 -2.50 -24.80 -12.21
C ARG A 75 -1.87 -24.53 -13.55
N LYS A 76 -1.17 -25.52 -14.12
CA LYS A 76 -0.55 -25.43 -15.46
C LYS A 76 -1.58 -25.05 -16.53
N LEU A 77 -2.79 -25.57 -16.44
CA LEU A 77 -3.90 -25.22 -17.35
C LEU A 77 -4.28 -23.73 -17.28
N ASP A 78 -4.19 -23.10 -16.11
CA ASP A 78 -4.51 -21.69 -15.92
C ASP A 78 -3.45 -20.81 -16.61
N THR A 79 -2.18 -21.26 -16.69
CA THR A 79 -1.09 -20.54 -17.37
C THR A 79 -1.20 -20.56 -18.89
N GLU A 80 -1.91 -21.53 -19.46
CA GLU A 80 -2.15 -21.61 -20.91
C GLU A 80 -3.26 -20.67 -21.36
N ASN A 81 -4.10 -20.20 -20.45
CA ASN A 81 -5.26 -19.36 -20.73
C ASN A 81 -5.13 -17.95 -20.11
N GLU A 82 -5.63 -17.80 -18.89
CA GLU A 82 -5.79 -16.49 -18.24
C GLU A 82 -4.47 -15.92 -17.68
N LEU A 83 -3.53 -16.79 -17.33
CA LEU A 83 -2.27 -16.43 -16.65
C LEU A 83 -1.06 -16.77 -17.54
N SER A 84 -1.14 -16.52 -18.84
CA SER A 84 -0.08 -16.84 -19.81
C SER A 84 1.26 -16.15 -19.54
N PHE A 85 1.29 -15.11 -18.70
CA PHE A 85 2.52 -14.45 -18.24
C PHE A 85 3.24 -15.23 -17.11
N VAL A 86 2.58 -16.22 -16.50
CA VAL A 86 3.18 -17.09 -15.47
C VAL A 86 3.75 -18.33 -16.15
N ASN A 87 5.06 -18.48 -16.10
CA ASN A 87 5.73 -19.67 -16.64
C ASN A 87 6.01 -20.65 -15.50
N LEU A 88 5.24 -21.74 -15.45
CA LEU A 88 5.50 -22.84 -14.50
C LEU A 88 6.56 -23.80 -15.08
N PRO A 89 7.55 -24.24 -14.27
CA PRO A 89 8.47 -25.28 -14.65
C PRO A 89 7.72 -26.58 -15.04
N ASP A 90 8.23 -27.31 -16.03
CA ASP A 90 7.60 -28.55 -16.50
C ASP A 90 7.45 -29.63 -15.42
N SER A 91 8.24 -29.54 -14.35
CA SER A 91 8.19 -30.43 -13.18
C SER A 91 7.04 -30.14 -12.21
N LEU A 92 6.30 -29.03 -12.41
CA LEU A 92 5.23 -28.60 -11.49
C LEU A 92 3.88 -28.54 -12.22
N ASP A 93 2.90 -29.29 -11.72
CA ASP A 93 1.51 -29.22 -12.20
C ASP A 93 0.76 -28.01 -11.63
N ASN A 94 1.18 -27.54 -10.47
CA ASN A 94 0.59 -26.38 -9.80
C ASN A 94 1.59 -25.70 -8.85
N ILE A 95 1.31 -24.45 -8.51
CA ILE A 95 2.00 -23.69 -7.47
C ILE A 95 0.98 -22.96 -6.59
N THR A 96 1.18 -22.96 -5.29
CA THR A 96 0.34 -22.22 -4.36
C THR A 96 1.07 -20.95 -3.91
N LEU A 97 0.47 -19.81 -4.15
CA LEU A 97 1.00 -18.49 -3.82
C LEU A 97 0.15 -17.82 -2.74
N MET A 98 0.81 -17.11 -1.84
CA MET A 98 0.11 -16.20 -0.91
C MET A 98 -0.38 -14.98 -1.67
N VAL A 99 -1.65 -14.62 -1.49
CA VAL A 99 -2.29 -13.48 -2.17
C VAL A 99 -3.05 -12.62 -1.18
N MET A 100 -3.28 -11.36 -1.49
CA MET A 100 -4.18 -10.50 -0.73
C MET A 100 -5.62 -10.67 -1.23
N LYS A 101 -6.34 -11.65 -0.69
CA LYS A 101 -7.76 -11.86 -1.01
C LYS A 101 -8.63 -11.06 -0.04
N GLU A 102 -9.64 -10.36 -0.58
CA GLU A 102 -10.65 -9.70 0.25
C GLU A 102 -11.47 -10.72 1.05
N SER A 103 -11.74 -10.39 2.31
CA SER A 103 -12.70 -11.15 3.13
C SER A 103 -14.12 -10.90 2.62
N GLU A 104 -14.95 -11.95 2.62
CA GLU A 104 -16.39 -11.83 2.32
C GLU A 104 -17.10 -10.96 3.37
N ASN A 105 -16.64 -11.02 4.61
CA ASN A 105 -17.12 -10.18 5.70
C ASN A 105 -16.19 -8.98 5.89
N LEU A 106 -16.60 -7.81 5.40
CA LEU A 106 -15.83 -6.59 5.52
C LEU A 106 -15.58 -6.24 6.99
N ARG A 107 -14.30 -6.08 7.36
CA ARG A 107 -13.93 -5.65 8.70
C ARG A 107 -14.13 -4.15 8.85
N LYS A 108 -14.79 -3.76 9.94
CA LYS A 108 -14.79 -2.35 10.35
C LYS A 108 -13.40 -1.93 10.76
N THR A 109 -13.00 -0.75 10.33
CA THR A 109 -11.71 -0.16 10.68
C THR A 109 -11.92 1.00 11.64
N TYR A 110 -11.09 1.05 12.67
CA TYR A 110 -11.12 2.10 13.68
C TYR A 110 -9.77 2.79 13.77
N VAL A 111 -9.78 4.04 14.13
CA VAL A 111 -8.59 4.73 14.59
C VAL A 111 -8.13 4.07 15.90
N LEU A 112 -6.86 3.66 15.95
CA LEU A 112 -6.28 3.03 17.12
C LEU A 112 -5.54 4.07 17.97
N ASN A 113 -5.96 4.26 19.21
CA ASN A 113 -5.31 5.19 20.12
C ASN A 113 -3.82 4.87 20.27
N ARG A 114 -2.95 5.79 19.85
CA ARG A 114 -1.49 5.61 19.78
C ARG A 114 -1.06 4.34 19.05
N GLY A 115 -1.82 3.93 18.02
CA GLY A 115 -1.54 2.74 17.23
C GLY A 115 -1.75 1.40 17.94
N ARG A 116 -2.37 1.37 19.12
CA ARG A 116 -2.55 0.16 19.92
C ARG A 116 -3.73 -0.67 19.41
N TYR A 117 -3.48 -1.94 19.08
CA TYR A 117 -4.48 -2.88 18.55
C TYR A 117 -5.71 -3.07 19.49
N ASP A 118 -5.53 -2.93 20.79
CA ASP A 118 -6.52 -3.14 21.83
C ASP A 118 -7.27 -1.85 22.24
N SER A 119 -7.04 -0.73 21.55
CA SER A 119 -7.63 0.57 21.90
C SER A 119 -8.28 1.27 20.69
N PRO A 120 -9.34 0.65 20.08
CA PRO A 120 -10.07 1.27 18.99
C PRO A 120 -10.90 2.47 19.48
N THR A 121 -11.01 3.50 18.61
CA THR A 121 -11.78 4.73 18.90
C THR A 121 -12.83 4.99 17.82
N THR A 122 -12.60 5.90 16.90
CA THR A 122 -13.55 6.31 15.87
C THR A 122 -13.52 5.37 14.67
N GLU A 123 -14.67 4.93 14.17
CA GLU A 123 -14.78 4.17 12.93
C GLU A 123 -14.39 5.03 11.73
N VAL A 124 -13.61 4.47 10.80
CA VAL A 124 -13.19 5.13 9.56
C VAL A 124 -13.50 4.23 8.35
N LYS A 125 -13.65 4.88 7.20
CA LYS A 125 -13.84 4.22 5.90
C LYS A 125 -12.61 4.37 5.02
N PRO A 126 -12.46 3.54 3.97
CA PRO A 126 -11.39 3.68 2.99
C PRO A 126 -11.37 5.08 2.37
N LYS A 127 -10.28 5.81 2.57
CA LYS A 127 -9.98 7.11 1.95
C LYS A 127 -8.48 7.32 1.85
N THR A 128 -8.10 8.22 0.96
CA THR A 128 -6.70 8.59 0.74
C THR A 128 -6.36 9.93 1.40
N PRO A 129 -5.08 10.25 1.63
CA PRO A 129 -4.68 11.55 2.13
C PRO A 129 -5.14 12.68 1.20
N LYS A 130 -5.98 13.58 1.71
CA LYS A 130 -6.59 14.67 0.92
C LYS A 130 -5.57 15.63 0.32
N VAL A 131 -4.42 15.77 0.96
CA VAL A 131 -3.34 16.63 0.49
C VAL A 131 -2.73 16.13 -0.83
N VAL A 132 -2.80 14.83 -1.11
CA VAL A 132 -2.31 14.26 -2.37
C VAL A 132 -3.37 14.39 -3.46
N LEU A 133 -4.48 13.71 -3.27
CA LEU A 133 -5.67 13.75 -4.12
C LEU A 133 -6.85 13.25 -3.29
N PRO A 134 -7.96 14.01 -3.18
CA PRO A 134 -9.16 13.53 -2.50
C PRO A 134 -9.70 12.23 -3.12
N PHE A 135 -10.14 11.30 -2.29
CA PHE A 135 -10.75 10.06 -2.76
C PHE A 135 -12.20 10.31 -3.17
N ASP A 136 -12.48 10.14 -4.45
CA ASP A 136 -13.82 10.29 -5.01
C ASP A 136 -14.54 8.92 -5.01
N GLU A 137 -15.48 8.74 -4.10
CA GLU A 137 -16.27 7.51 -3.93
C GLU A 137 -17.17 7.21 -5.15
N THR A 138 -17.37 8.18 -6.05
CA THR A 138 -18.11 7.95 -7.30
C THR A 138 -17.22 7.41 -8.40
N LYS A 139 -15.92 7.64 -8.31
CA LYS A 139 -14.92 7.26 -9.32
C LYS A 139 -14.19 5.97 -8.93
N TYR A 140 -13.94 5.76 -7.62
CA TYR A 140 -13.16 4.64 -7.12
C TYR A 140 -13.96 3.79 -6.14
N SER A 141 -13.86 2.48 -6.23
CA SER A 141 -14.45 1.56 -5.27
C SER A 141 -13.70 1.53 -3.94
N ASP A 142 -14.41 1.29 -2.83
CA ASP A 142 -13.87 1.27 -1.46
C ASP A 142 -13.02 0.01 -1.16
N ASN A 143 -12.13 -0.37 -2.07
CA ASN A 143 -11.27 -1.54 -1.97
C ASN A 143 -9.91 -1.27 -2.59
N ARG A 144 -8.99 -2.25 -2.53
CA ARG A 144 -7.64 -2.13 -3.09
C ARG A 144 -7.61 -1.89 -4.60
N TYR A 145 -8.62 -2.34 -5.33
CA TYR A 145 -8.73 -2.04 -6.76
C TYR A 145 -8.98 -0.54 -6.99
N GLY A 146 -9.94 0.06 -6.26
CA GLY A 146 -10.16 1.50 -6.31
C GLY A 146 -8.93 2.31 -5.84
N LEU A 147 -8.22 1.83 -4.80
CA LEU A 147 -6.95 2.44 -4.39
C LEU A 147 -5.91 2.37 -5.51
N SER A 148 -5.82 1.26 -6.24
CA SER A 148 -4.89 1.15 -7.38
C SER A 148 -5.25 2.15 -8.50
N GLN A 149 -6.53 2.29 -8.83
CA GLN A 149 -7.00 3.29 -9.80
C GLN A 149 -6.65 4.71 -9.35
N TRP A 150 -6.80 5.01 -8.07
CA TRP A 150 -6.43 6.31 -7.49
C TRP A 150 -4.91 6.59 -7.62
N PHE A 151 -4.04 5.59 -7.39
CA PHE A 151 -2.60 5.78 -7.58
C PHE A 151 -2.23 6.13 -9.02
N PHE A 152 -2.89 5.52 -9.99
CA PHE A 152 -2.63 5.74 -11.43
C PHE A 152 -3.53 6.79 -12.06
N ASP A 153 -4.25 7.57 -11.26
CA ASP A 153 -5.00 8.71 -11.76
C ASP A 153 -4.07 9.80 -12.28
N SER A 154 -4.44 10.39 -13.41
CA SER A 154 -3.67 11.47 -14.03
C SER A 154 -3.55 12.73 -13.16
N GLU A 155 -4.48 12.90 -12.21
CA GLU A 155 -4.44 14.00 -11.24
C GLU A 155 -3.60 13.70 -10.02
N ASN A 156 -3.13 12.44 -9.83
CA ASN A 156 -2.25 12.09 -8.72
C ASN A 156 -0.84 12.65 -8.96
N PRO A 157 -0.39 13.62 -8.16
CA PRO A 157 0.86 14.32 -8.44
C PRO A 157 2.10 13.53 -8.04
N LEU A 158 2.00 12.44 -7.28
CA LEU A 158 3.14 11.79 -6.65
C LEU A 158 3.58 10.50 -7.34
N THR A 159 2.65 9.61 -7.68
CA THR A 159 3.00 8.24 -8.08
C THR A 159 3.96 8.20 -9.27
N SER A 160 3.68 8.95 -10.33
CA SER A 160 4.56 9.01 -11.51
C SER A 160 5.92 9.66 -11.20
N ARG A 161 5.94 10.72 -10.39
CA ARG A 161 7.18 11.39 -9.98
C ARG A 161 8.08 10.47 -9.14
N VAL A 162 7.50 9.72 -8.21
CA VAL A 162 8.23 8.75 -7.38
C VAL A 162 8.80 7.63 -8.24
N ALA A 163 8.02 7.08 -9.16
CA ALA A 163 8.47 6.04 -10.09
C ALA A 163 9.64 6.52 -10.95
N VAL A 164 9.49 7.68 -11.59
CA VAL A 164 10.55 8.31 -12.40
C VAL A 164 11.80 8.56 -11.57
N ASN A 165 11.66 9.09 -10.36
CA ASN A 165 12.80 9.38 -9.49
C ASN A 165 13.60 8.13 -9.15
N ARG A 166 12.92 7.00 -8.87
CA ARG A 166 13.57 5.73 -8.59
C ARG A 166 14.25 5.13 -9.81
N ILE A 167 13.61 5.20 -10.98
CA ILE A 167 14.23 4.78 -12.26
C ILE A 167 15.47 5.64 -12.54
N TRP A 168 15.36 6.96 -12.38
CA TRP A 168 16.48 7.88 -12.53
C TRP A 168 17.66 7.50 -11.61
N GLN A 169 17.36 7.20 -10.35
CA GLN A 169 18.37 6.79 -9.38
C GLN A 169 19.12 5.52 -9.79
N GLN A 170 18.44 4.55 -10.43
CA GLN A 170 19.08 3.34 -10.93
C GLN A 170 20.12 3.63 -12.02
N PHE A 171 19.88 4.63 -12.86
CA PHE A 171 20.80 4.99 -13.96
C PHE A 171 21.91 5.94 -13.52
N PHE A 172 21.60 6.86 -12.61
CA PHE A 172 22.50 7.98 -12.28
C PHE A 172 23.00 7.96 -10.83
N GLY A 173 22.65 6.97 -10.04
CA GLY A 173 23.11 6.76 -8.66
C GLY A 173 22.35 7.59 -7.62
N ILE A 174 21.95 8.83 -7.96
CA ILE A 174 21.19 9.73 -7.08
C ILE A 174 19.92 10.15 -7.80
N GLY A 175 18.77 10.14 -7.10
CA GLY A 175 17.49 10.60 -7.64
C GLY A 175 17.47 12.10 -7.94
N ILE A 176 16.56 12.55 -8.79
CA ILE A 176 16.26 13.98 -8.99
C ILE A 176 15.83 14.61 -7.67
N VAL A 177 15.09 13.85 -6.86
CA VAL A 177 14.86 14.05 -5.43
C VAL A 177 15.79 13.08 -4.69
N SER A 178 16.74 13.58 -3.92
CA SER A 178 17.77 12.76 -3.26
C SER A 178 17.23 11.91 -2.10
N THR A 179 16.01 12.19 -1.62
CA THR A 179 15.28 11.41 -0.62
C THR A 179 14.16 10.61 -1.31
N PRO A 180 14.44 9.42 -1.90
CA PRO A 180 13.48 8.72 -2.75
C PRO A 180 12.23 8.22 -2.04
N ASP A 181 12.28 8.11 -0.71
CA ASP A 181 11.17 7.68 0.13
C ASP A 181 10.45 8.83 0.85
N ASP A 182 10.94 10.07 0.63
CA ASP A 182 10.36 11.26 1.26
C ASP A 182 10.30 12.44 0.28
N PHE A 183 9.13 12.62 -0.30
CA PHE A 183 8.70 13.75 -1.13
C PHE A 183 7.89 14.77 -0.32
N GLY A 184 7.74 14.51 0.99
CA GLY A 184 7.05 15.38 1.93
C GLY A 184 7.87 16.60 2.33
N SER A 185 7.41 17.30 3.37
CA SER A 185 8.00 18.55 3.82
C SER A 185 9.41 18.42 4.40
N GLN A 186 9.82 17.23 4.83
CA GLN A 186 11.16 16.92 5.34
C GLN A 186 12.10 16.41 4.24
N GLY A 187 11.56 16.04 3.07
CA GLY A 187 12.30 15.54 1.93
C GLY A 187 13.08 16.65 1.21
N SER A 188 14.05 16.23 0.41
CA SER A 188 14.84 17.13 -0.43
C SER A 188 14.02 17.67 -1.59
N LYS A 189 14.22 18.92 -1.94
CA LYS A 189 13.63 19.45 -3.18
C LYS A 189 14.32 18.84 -4.40
N PRO A 190 13.58 18.60 -5.50
CA PRO A 190 14.18 18.13 -6.75
C PRO A 190 15.20 19.14 -7.25
N PHE A 191 16.39 18.67 -7.67
CA PHE A 191 17.41 19.56 -8.24
C PHE A 191 16.98 20.16 -9.59
N ASN A 192 16.08 19.49 -10.30
CA ASN A 192 15.45 19.99 -11.54
C ASN A 192 13.96 19.61 -11.58
N PRO A 193 13.06 20.48 -11.02
CA PRO A 193 11.63 20.20 -10.98
C PRO A 193 11.01 20.03 -12.37
N LYS A 194 11.42 20.86 -13.35
CA LYS A 194 10.87 20.80 -14.71
C LYS A 194 11.21 19.49 -15.42
N LEU A 195 12.41 18.94 -15.18
CA LEU A 195 12.81 17.65 -15.70
C LEU A 195 11.99 16.52 -15.07
N LEU A 196 11.83 16.56 -13.75
CA LEU A 196 11.00 15.57 -13.03
C LEU A 196 9.58 15.57 -13.55
N ASP A 197 8.97 16.74 -13.72
CA ASP A 197 7.62 16.89 -14.21
C ASP A 197 7.47 16.39 -15.65
N TRP A 198 8.42 16.75 -16.53
CA TRP A 198 8.42 16.33 -17.93
C TRP A 198 8.56 14.81 -18.08
N LEU A 199 9.37 14.15 -17.25
CA LEU A 199 9.54 12.69 -17.27
C LEU A 199 8.36 11.95 -16.63
N ALA A 200 7.63 12.60 -15.72
CA ALA A 200 6.51 12.00 -15.00
C ALA A 200 5.17 12.14 -15.74
N TYR A 201 5.12 13.01 -16.76
CA TYR A 201 3.94 13.26 -17.61
C TYR A 201 3.81 12.17 -18.67
#